data_2b8c7d5d2debff29dfa735688e899014
#
_entry.id   2b8c7d5d2debff29dfa735688e899014
#
_cell.length_a   1.000
_cell.length_b   1.000
_cell.length_c   1.000
_cell.angle_alpha   90.00
_cell.angle_beta   90.00
_cell.angle_gamma   90.00
#
_symmetry.space_group_name_H-M   'P 1'
#
loop_
_entity.id
_entity.type
_entity.pdbx_description
1 polymer ?
#
loop_
_entity_poly.entity_id
_entity_poly.type
_entity_poly.pdbx_seq_one_letter_code
_entity_poly.pdbx_strand_id
1 'polypeptide(L)'
;MKNKVMWFVLLLTLVTVLSACGNAKFKADYSLEMQDFEHINQRGETVSLDSLKGKPWLGMYIFTNCNSVCPPMTFNMTQVQEKLKKKGIEDYNIVAFSVDPEVDTPEVLADYLTRYTVPDESKWNLLTGYSQSYIEQYAVKSTKLLVKDDPNSDQVIHGIQFFLVDKDGILVKQYDGYAKDANDVPIDTIVSDLETYIDENL
;
A
#
# COMPACT_ATOMS: atom_id res chain seq x y z
N MET A 1 6.10 -59.92 2.57
CA MET A 1 4.94 -59.10 2.16
C MET A 1 4.61 -57.99 3.15
N LYS A 2 4.64 -58.22 4.48
CA LYS A 2 4.32 -57.21 5.52
C LYS A 2 5.20 -55.94 5.45
N ASN A 3 6.50 -56.07 5.18
CA ASN A 3 7.41 -54.90 5.15
C ASN A 3 7.18 -53.97 3.93
N LYS A 4 6.78 -54.54 2.78
CA LYS A 4 6.46 -53.74 1.58
C LYS A 4 5.19 -52.89 1.75
N VAL A 5 4.19 -53.46 2.41
CA VAL A 5 2.93 -52.76 2.73
C VAL A 5 3.18 -51.66 3.74
N MET A 6 4.02 -51.89 4.74
CA MET A 6 4.38 -50.88 5.74
C MET A 6 5.14 -49.69 5.12
N TRP A 7 6.03 -49.91 4.16
CA TRP A 7 6.72 -48.87 3.42
C TRP A 7 5.78 -48.07 2.50
N PHE A 8 4.79 -48.76 1.88
CA PHE A 8 3.78 -48.11 1.05
C PHE A 8 2.84 -47.19 1.87
N VAL A 9 2.45 -47.65 3.07
CA VAL A 9 1.63 -46.83 3.99
C VAL A 9 2.42 -45.66 4.51
N LEU A 10 3.72 -45.81 4.84
CA LEU A 10 4.59 -44.70 5.26
C LEU A 10 4.80 -43.68 4.14
N LEU A 11 4.95 -44.10 2.88
CA LEU A 11 5.06 -43.22 1.73
C LEU A 11 3.74 -42.47 1.46
N LEU A 12 2.60 -43.13 1.60
CA LEU A 12 1.29 -42.50 1.41
C LEU A 12 0.99 -41.46 2.49
N THR A 13 1.37 -41.70 3.75
CA THR A 13 1.21 -40.74 4.84
C THR A 13 2.16 -39.52 4.69
N LEU A 14 3.36 -39.73 4.13
CA LEU A 14 4.30 -38.61 3.88
C LEU A 14 3.78 -37.67 2.78
N VAL A 15 3.11 -38.20 1.75
CA VAL A 15 2.53 -37.41 0.66
C VAL A 15 1.34 -36.57 1.14
N THR A 16 0.54 -37.06 2.10
CA THR A 16 -0.60 -36.29 2.63
C THR A 16 -0.20 -35.17 3.57
N VAL A 17 0.98 -35.24 4.20
CA VAL A 17 1.48 -34.17 5.08
C VAL A 17 2.04 -32.97 4.28
N LEU A 18 2.52 -33.20 3.05
CA LEU A 18 3.01 -32.16 2.17
C LEU A 18 1.90 -31.32 1.50
N SER A 19 0.65 -31.78 1.54
CA SER A 19 -0.51 -31.03 0.98
C SER A 19 -1.18 -30.10 1.99
N ALA A 20 -0.66 -29.98 3.22
CA ALA A 20 -1.25 -29.17 4.29
C ALA A 20 -0.69 -27.74 4.38
N CYS A 21 0.13 -27.30 3.40
CA CYS A 21 0.36 -25.86 3.18
C CYS A 21 -0.85 -25.30 2.41
N GLY A 22 -1.99 -25.19 3.09
CA GLY A 22 -3.12 -24.44 2.59
C GLY A 22 -2.71 -22.97 2.45
N ASN A 23 -2.66 -22.46 1.22
CA ASN A 23 -2.53 -21.03 1.00
C ASN A 23 -3.66 -20.36 1.79
N ALA A 24 -3.31 -19.51 2.75
CA ALA A 24 -4.30 -18.70 3.42
C ALA A 24 -4.98 -17.86 2.32
N LYS A 25 -6.31 -17.94 2.23
CA LYS A 25 -7.04 -17.13 1.24
C LYS A 25 -7.01 -15.66 1.65
N PHE A 26 -6.85 -14.79 0.66
CA PHE A 26 -7.00 -13.36 0.88
C PHE A 26 -8.40 -13.06 1.44
N LYS A 27 -8.44 -12.29 2.51
CA LYS A 27 -9.69 -11.88 3.14
C LYS A 27 -9.74 -10.36 3.23
N ALA A 28 -10.65 -9.75 2.47
CA ALA A 28 -10.93 -8.33 2.58
C ALA A 28 -11.61 -8.00 3.93
N ASP A 29 -11.19 -6.90 4.54
CA ASP A 29 -11.82 -6.34 5.75
C ASP A 29 -12.82 -5.23 5.40
N TYR A 30 -12.68 -4.66 4.19
CA TYR A 30 -13.51 -3.57 3.65
C TYR A 30 -13.97 -3.90 2.23
N SER A 31 -14.97 -3.17 1.76
CA SER A 31 -15.41 -3.12 0.37
C SER A 31 -15.88 -1.68 0.08
N LEU A 32 -14.93 -0.76 -0.02
CA LEU A 32 -15.20 0.66 -0.24
C LEU A 32 -14.72 1.04 -1.64
N GLU A 33 -15.64 1.48 -2.50
CA GLU A 33 -15.28 2.01 -3.82
C GLU A 33 -14.46 3.29 -3.66
N MET A 34 -13.28 3.32 -4.28
CA MET A 34 -12.50 4.55 -4.38
C MET A 34 -13.24 5.53 -5.30
N GLN A 35 -13.28 6.81 -4.91
CA GLN A 35 -13.80 7.84 -5.80
C GLN A 35 -12.86 7.99 -7.00
N ASP A 36 -13.41 8.31 -8.16
CA ASP A 36 -12.62 8.61 -9.35
C ASP A 36 -11.67 9.78 -9.11
N PHE A 37 -10.49 9.67 -9.68
CA PHE A 37 -9.49 10.73 -9.70
C PHE A 37 -8.66 10.68 -10.98
N GLU A 38 -8.15 11.86 -11.37
CA GLU A 38 -7.15 12.01 -12.43
C GLU A 38 -6.26 13.21 -12.05
N HIS A 39 -5.00 12.92 -11.70
CA HIS A 39 -4.06 13.93 -11.17
C HIS A 39 -2.65 13.65 -11.68
N ILE A 40 -1.75 14.63 -11.50
CA ILE A 40 -0.34 14.48 -11.88
C ILE A 40 0.47 13.89 -10.74
N ASN A 41 1.47 13.08 -11.10
CA ASN A 41 2.45 12.56 -10.15
C ASN A 41 3.74 13.41 -10.10
N GLN A 42 4.70 13.00 -9.28
CA GLN A 42 6.00 13.65 -9.13
C GLN A 42 6.86 13.69 -10.40
N ARG A 43 6.49 12.96 -11.46
CA ARG A 43 7.15 12.98 -12.78
C ARG A 43 6.38 13.83 -13.80
N GLY A 44 5.28 14.49 -13.37
CA GLY A 44 4.39 15.23 -14.27
C GLY A 44 3.50 14.34 -15.15
N GLU A 45 3.42 13.04 -14.85
CA GLU A 45 2.58 12.09 -15.59
C GLU A 45 1.17 12.08 -15.01
N THR A 46 0.16 11.98 -15.88
CA THR A 46 -1.23 11.81 -15.44
C THR A 46 -1.47 10.39 -14.93
N VAL A 47 -2.00 10.29 -13.71
CA VAL A 47 -2.42 9.04 -13.08
C VAL A 47 -3.88 9.15 -12.70
N SER A 48 -4.69 8.18 -13.10
CA SER A 48 -6.11 8.09 -12.77
C SER A 48 -6.42 6.77 -12.06
N LEU A 49 -7.55 6.71 -11.36
CA LEU A 49 -8.04 5.45 -10.81
C LEU A 49 -8.15 4.38 -11.92
N ASP A 50 -8.61 4.76 -13.10
CA ASP A 50 -8.78 3.86 -14.23
C ASP A 50 -7.43 3.34 -14.78
N SER A 51 -6.38 4.17 -14.77
CA SER A 51 -5.03 3.77 -15.18
C SER A 51 -4.35 2.80 -14.20
N LEU A 52 -4.82 2.71 -12.97
CA LEU A 52 -4.33 1.78 -11.93
C LEU A 52 -5.07 0.44 -11.94
N LYS A 53 -6.22 0.34 -12.61
CA LYS A 53 -6.98 -0.92 -12.70
C LYS A 53 -6.16 -2.05 -13.33
N GLY A 54 -6.48 -3.26 -12.95
CA GLY A 54 -5.78 -4.47 -13.37
C GLY A 54 -4.64 -4.88 -12.45
N LYS A 55 -4.17 -3.99 -11.55
CA LYS A 55 -3.19 -4.30 -10.51
C LYS A 55 -3.62 -3.71 -9.17
N PRO A 56 -3.37 -4.41 -8.04
CA PRO A 56 -3.56 -3.83 -6.73
C PRO A 56 -2.57 -2.70 -6.48
N TRP A 57 -2.90 -1.82 -5.54
CA TRP A 57 -1.98 -0.78 -5.11
C TRP A 57 -2.09 -0.47 -3.62
N LEU A 58 -0.94 -0.11 -3.04
CA LEU A 58 -0.85 0.38 -1.67
C LEU A 58 -0.93 1.89 -1.67
N GLY A 59 -1.80 2.44 -0.83
CA GLY A 59 -2.01 3.87 -0.73
C GLY A 59 -1.65 4.45 0.63
N MET A 60 -1.34 5.75 0.66
CA MET A 60 -1.15 6.54 1.88
C MET A 60 -1.38 8.03 1.62
N TYR A 61 -1.53 8.80 2.69
CA TYR A 61 -1.54 10.26 2.67
C TYR A 61 -0.21 10.79 3.19
N ILE A 62 0.35 11.79 2.53
CA ILE A 62 1.61 12.44 2.89
C ILE A 62 1.56 13.94 2.65
N PHE A 63 2.50 14.69 3.23
CA PHE A 63 2.92 16.01 2.73
C PHE A 63 4.39 16.25 3.06
N THR A 64 5.06 17.06 2.24
CA THR A 64 6.52 17.16 2.28
C THR A 64 7.03 17.98 3.45
N ASN A 65 6.21 18.89 4.00
CA ASN A 65 6.51 19.73 5.16
C ASN A 65 6.14 19.06 6.51
N CYS A 66 5.75 17.78 6.48
CA CYS A 66 5.45 17.02 7.69
C CYS A 66 6.71 16.77 8.51
N ASN A 67 6.68 17.15 9.78
CA ASN A 67 7.81 16.97 10.70
C ASN A 67 7.59 15.84 11.73
N SER A 68 6.53 15.04 11.58
CA SER A 68 6.13 14.04 12.57
C SER A 68 5.97 12.64 11.97
N VAL A 69 4.82 12.33 11.40
CA VAL A 69 4.44 10.95 11.01
C VAL A 69 4.78 10.57 9.56
N CYS A 70 4.80 11.52 8.62
CA CYS A 70 5.04 11.19 7.21
C CYS A 70 6.45 10.60 6.95
N PRO A 71 7.56 11.12 7.56
CA PRO A 71 8.86 10.53 7.34
C PRO A 71 8.95 9.06 7.75
N PRO A 72 8.55 8.63 8.97
CA PRO A 72 8.54 7.21 9.31
C PRO A 72 7.54 6.39 8.48
N MET A 73 6.37 6.93 8.10
CA MET A 73 5.43 6.24 7.20
C MET A 73 6.07 5.96 5.84
N THR A 74 6.69 6.97 5.22
CA THR A 74 7.36 6.79 3.92
C THR A 74 8.48 5.77 4.03
N PHE A 75 9.30 5.82 5.08
CA PHE A 75 10.31 4.81 5.35
C PHE A 75 9.70 3.41 5.48
N ASN A 76 8.61 3.23 6.25
CA ASN A 76 7.94 1.95 6.40
C ASN A 76 7.41 1.41 5.06
N MET A 77 6.88 2.27 4.20
CA MET A 77 6.44 1.87 2.86
C MET A 77 7.63 1.42 1.99
N THR A 78 8.80 2.04 2.11
CA THR A 78 10.01 1.52 1.42
C THR A 78 10.42 0.14 1.93
N GLN A 79 10.23 -0.15 3.23
CA GLN A 79 10.49 -1.48 3.80
C GLN A 79 9.50 -2.53 3.29
N VAL A 80 8.22 -2.17 3.12
CA VAL A 80 7.22 -3.02 2.46
C VAL A 80 7.69 -3.34 1.04
N GLN A 81 8.06 -2.30 0.27
CA GLN A 81 8.53 -2.47 -1.11
C GLN A 81 9.80 -3.33 -1.19
N GLU A 82 10.75 -3.15 -0.28
CA GLU A 82 11.98 -3.95 -0.25
C GLU A 82 11.67 -5.44 -0.04
N LYS A 83 10.72 -5.77 0.84
CA LYS A 83 10.31 -7.17 1.07
C LYS A 83 9.57 -7.74 -0.13
N LEU A 84 8.69 -6.98 -0.77
CA LEU A 84 8.01 -7.38 -2.01
C LEU A 84 9.03 -7.68 -3.11
N LYS A 85 10.02 -6.79 -3.32
CA LYS A 85 11.09 -6.98 -4.29
C LYS A 85 11.92 -8.23 -4.01
N LYS A 86 12.28 -8.50 -2.74
CA LYS A 86 13.00 -9.72 -2.33
C LYS A 86 12.22 -11.01 -2.63
N LYS A 87 10.90 -10.94 -2.64
CA LYS A 87 10.00 -12.05 -3.01
C LYS A 87 9.74 -12.14 -4.52
N GLY A 88 10.21 -11.18 -5.32
CA GLY A 88 9.96 -11.12 -6.76
C GLY A 88 8.53 -10.69 -7.13
N ILE A 89 7.83 -10.02 -6.21
CA ILE A 89 6.48 -9.51 -6.44
C ILE A 89 6.59 -8.16 -7.15
N GLU A 90 6.06 -8.07 -8.38
CA GLU A 90 6.21 -6.91 -9.26
C GLU A 90 4.86 -6.28 -9.69
N ASP A 91 3.73 -7.01 -9.56
CA ASP A 91 2.43 -6.59 -10.08
C ASP A 91 1.62 -5.77 -9.08
N TYR A 92 2.16 -4.61 -8.68
CA TYR A 92 1.50 -3.65 -7.81
C TYR A 92 1.96 -2.22 -8.11
N ASN A 93 1.27 -1.22 -7.53
CA ASN A 93 1.68 0.17 -7.48
C ASN A 93 1.68 0.70 -6.04
N ILE A 94 2.34 1.84 -5.83
CA ILE A 94 2.27 2.64 -4.60
C ILE A 94 1.75 4.02 -4.97
N VAL A 95 0.71 4.50 -4.28
CA VAL A 95 0.08 5.78 -4.55
C VAL A 95 0.06 6.60 -3.26
N ALA A 96 0.76 7.70 -3.24
CA ALA A 96 0.77 8.64 -2.12
C ALA A 96 0.04 9.93 -2.53
N PHE A 97 -1.05 10.26 -1.85
CA PHE A 97 -1.78 11.50 -2.10
C PHE A 97 -1.20 12.60 -1.21
N SER A 98 -0.73 13.71 -1.82
CA SER A 98 -0.37 14.89 -1.04
C SER A 98 -1.61 15.46 -0.34
N VAL A 99 -1.47 15.80 0.92
CA VAL A 99 -2.52 16.51 1.68
C VAL A 99 -2.23 18.00 1.85
N ASP A 100 -1.15 18.49 1.23
CA ASP A 100 -0.78 19.91 1.13
C ASP A 100 -0.45 20.26 -0.33
N PRO A 101 -1.43 20.13 -1.26
CA PRO A 101 -1.20 20.25 -2.70
C PRO A 101 -0.81 21.66 -3.14
N GLU A 102 -0.99 22.68 -2.31
CA GLU A 102 -0.59 24.06 -2.62
C GLU A 102 0.93 24.25 -2.48
N VAL A 103 1.58 23.45 -1.62
CA VAL A 103 3.04 23.42 -1.39
C VAL A 103 3.69 22.31 -2.20
N ASP A 104 3.09 21.15 -2.25
CA ASP A 104 3.64 19.92 -2.84
C ASP A 104 3.47 19.92 -4.37
N THR A 105 4.32 20.68 -5.08
CA THR A 105 4.41 20.55 -6.54
C THR A 105 5.04 19.22 -6.96
N PRO A 106 4.94 18.79 -8.24
CA PRO A 106 5.62 17.60 -8.72
C PRO A 106 7.11 17.58 -8.38
N GLU A 107 7.80 18.69 -8.54
CA GLU A 107 9.24 18.82 -8.27
C GLU A 107 9.54 18.67 -6.78
N VAL A 108 8.71 19.22 -5.90
CA VAL A 108 8.84 19.11 -4.44
C VAL A 108 8.63 17.66 -3.99
N LEU A 109 7.63 16.99 -4.57
CA LEU A 109 7.37 15.56 -4.32
C LEU A 109 8.50 14.65 -4.84
N ALA A 110 9.08 14.99 -6.00
CA ALA A 110 10.25 14.27 -6.52
C ALA A 110 11.46 14.41 -5.57
N ASP A 111 11.76 15.64 -5.12
CA ASP A 111 12.84 15.88 -4.12
C ASP A 111 12.57 15.13 -2.80
N TYR A 112 11.33 15.17 -2.32
CA TYR A 112 10.94 14.44 -1.10
C TYR A 112 11.30 12.96 -1.18
N LEU A 113 11.03 12.30 -2.31
CA LEU A 113 11.28 10.87 -2.46
C LEU A 113 12.80 10.55 -2.46
N THR A 114 13.66 11.48 -2.92
CA THR A 114 15.12 11.30 -2.90
C THR A 114 15.72 11.16 -1.50
N ARG A 115 14.99 11.58 -0.46
CA ARG A 115 15.42 11.47 0.95
C ARG A 115 15.37 10.04 1.47
N TYR A 116 14.80 9.11 0.70
CA TYR A 116 14.61 7.71 1.06
C TYR A 116 15.36 6.79 0.09
N THR A 117 15.77 5.62 0.58
CA THR A 117 16.25 4.55 -0.29
C THR A 117 15.05 3.79 -0.84
N VAL A 118 14.54 4.23 -1.98
CA VAL A 118 13.39 3.62 -2.64
C VAL A 118 13.87 2.45 -3.50
N PRO A 119 13.40 1.21 -3.28
CA PRO A 119 13.85 0.03 -4.03
C PRO A 119 13.51 0.06 -5.52
N ASP A 120 12.38 0.68 -5.89
CA ASP A 120 11.93 0.89 -7.27
C ASP A 120 10.97 2.09 -7.33
N GLU A 121 11.48 3.24 -7.79
CA GLU A 121 10.70 4.47 -7.92
C GLU A 121 9.62 4.39 -8.99
N SER A 122 9.74 3.50 -9.98
CA SER A 122 8.74 3.38 -11.05
C SER A 122 7.36 2.93 -10.54
N LYS A 123 7.32 2.29 -9.38
CA LYS A 123 6.08 1.88 -8.71
C LYS A 123 5.39 3.01 -7.94
N TRP A 124 6.11 4.10 -7.64
CA TRP A 124 5.61 5.19 -6.81
C TRP A 124 4.94 6.27 -7.65
N ASN A 125 3.76 6.68 -7.23
CA ASN A 125 3.01 7.80 -7.76
C ASN A 125 2.61 8.71 -6.60
N LEU A 126 3.33 9.82 -6.43
CA LEU A 126 3.02 10.86 -5.45
C LEU A 126 2.14 11.89 -6.15
N LEU A 127 0.87 11.93 -5.82
CA LEU A 127 -0.15 12.69 -6.54
C LEU A 127 -0.35 14.09 -5.95
N THR A 128 -0.50 15.05 -6.83
CA THR A 128 -0.79 16.47 -6.53
C THR A 128 -1.59 17.10 -7.68
N GLY A 129 -1.74 18.44 -7.67
CA GLY A 129 -2.42 19.18 -8.75
C GLY A 129 -3.93 19.29 -8.55
N TYR A 130 -4.40 19.14 -7.33
CA TYR A 130 -5.79 19.35 -6.90
C TYR A 130 -5.86 20.42 -5.81
N SER A 131 -7.07 20.81 -5.41
CA SER A 131 -7.26 21.76 -4.31
C SER A 131 -7.23 21.08 -2.95
N GLN A 132 -6.93 21.86 -1.89
CA GLN A 132 -7.03 21.38 -0.50
C GLN A 132 -8.42 20.82 -0.19
N SER A 133 -9.48 21.52 -0.57
CA SER A 133 -10.85 21.07 -0.35
C SER A 133 -11.19 19.77 -1.09
N TYR A 134 -10.52 19.50 -2.22
CA TYR A 134 -10.68 18.23 -2.93
C TYR A 134 -10.12 17.06 -2.09
N ILE A 135 -8.87 17.16 -1.62
CA ILE A 135 -8.23 16.05 -0.91
C ILE A 135 -8.91 15.77 0.44
N GLU A 136 -9.38 16.80 1.14
CA GLU A 136 -10.16 16.63 2.37
C GLU A 136 -11.43 15.80 2.12
N GLN A 137 -12.17 16.09 1.05
CA GLN A 137 -13.37 15.36 0.70
C GLN A 137 -13.07 13.96 0.15
N TYR A 138 -12.05 13.85 -0.72
CA TYR A 138 -11.62 12.59 -1.32
C TYR A 138 -11.25 11.56 -0.25
N ALA A 139 -10.41 11.96 0.72
CA ALA A 139 -9.97 11.09 1.79
C ALA A 139 -11.14 10.49 2.58
N VAL A 140 -12.08 11.32 3.00
CA VAL A 140 -13.26 10.87 3.76
C VAL A 140 -14.17 9.97 2.93
N LYS A 141 -14.39 10.31 1.65
CA LYS A 141 -15.28 9.52 0.78
C LYS A 141 -14.68 8.17 0.41
N SER A 142 -13.40 8.16 0.03
CA SER A 142 -12.72 6.97 -0.51
C SER A 142 -12.18 6.04 0.58
N THR A 143 -11.58 6.61 1.65
CA THR A 143 -10.85 5.80 2.64
C THR A 143 -11.42 5.89 4.06
N LYS A 144 -12.39 6.77 4.31
CA LYS A 144 -12.92 7.11 5.64
C LYS A 144 -11.87 7.72 6.58
N LEU A 145 -10.73 8.14 6.05
CA LEU A 145 -9.68 8.81 6.80
C LEU A 145 -9.89 10.33 6.78
N LEU A 146 -9.55 10.98 7.88
CA LEU A 146 -9.60 12.43 7.97
C LEU A 146 -8.37 13.04 7.30
N VAL A 147 -8.59 14.10 6.51
CA VAL A 147 -7.59 15.07 6.09
C VAL A 147 -8.16 16.45 6.41
N LYS A 148 -7.39 17.29 7.09
CA LYS A 148 -7.83 18.64 7.44
C LYS A 148 -6.65 19.53 7.79
N ASP A 149 -6.61 20.74 7.24
CA ASP A 149 -5.66 21.77 7.64
C ASP A 149 -5.78 22.08 9.14
N ASP A 150 -4.64 22.22 9.80
CA ASP A 150 -4.59 22.74 11.17
C ASP A 150 -4.65 24.29 11.12
N PRO A 151 -5.72 24.93 11.63
CA PRO A 151 -5.86 26.38 11.55
C PRO A 151 -4.83 27.15 12.40
N ASN A 152 -4.02 26.45 13.22
CA ASN A 152 -3.06 27.06 14.14
C ASN A 152 -1.59 26.82 13.72
N SER A 153 -1.35 26.11 12.64
CA SER A 153 0.00 25.77 12.17
C SER A 153 0.02 25.51 10.66
N ASP A 154 1.20 25.34 10.09
CA ASP A 154 1.43 24.90 8.71
C ASP A 154 1.36 23.36 8.53
N GLN A 155 0.77 22.67 9.49
CA GLN A 155 0.63 21.21 9.48
C GLN A 155 -0.76 20.78 9.05
N VAL A 156 -0.84 19.62 8.42
CA VAL A 156 -2.10 19.00 8.01
C VAL A 156 -2.35 17.76 8.84
N ILE A 157 -3.51 17.70 9.48
CA ILE A 157 -3.97 16.50 10.19
C ILE A 157 -4.44 15.49 9.15
N HIS A 158 -3.85 14.29 9.13
CA HIS A 158 -4.26 13.22 8.24
C HIS A 158 -4.19 11.84 8.90
N GLY A 159 -4.89 10.87 8.31
CA GLY A 159 -4.83 9.47 8.73
C GLY A 159 -3.42 8.88 8.52
N ILE A 160 -2.99 8.06 9.46
CA ILE A 160 -1.67 7.40 9.45
C ILE A 160 -1.70 5.99 8.85
N GLN A 161 -2.83 5.60 8.27
CA GLN A 161 -3.02 4.27 7.71
C GLN A 161 -2.43 4.16 6.30
N PHE A 162 -1.85 2.99 6.02
CA PHE A 162 -1.74 2.47 4.66
C PHE A 162 -3.06 1.78 4.30
N PHE A 163 -3.39 1.78 3.02
CA PHE A 163 -4.57 1.08 2.53
C PHE A 163 -4.26 0.29 1.27
N LEU A 164 -4.82 -0.91 1.18
CA LEU A 164 -4.73 -1.77 0.01
C LEU A 164 -6.00 -1.61 -0.82
N VAL A 165 -5.81 -1.27 -2.08
CA VAL A 165 -6.87 -1.20 -3.07
C VAL A 165 -6.65 -2.32 -4.08
N ASP A 166 -7.70 -3.03 -4.42
CA ASP A 166 -7.66 -4.14 -5.34
C ASP A 166 -7.56 -3.70 -6.82
N LYS A 167 -7.45 -4.68 -7.72
CA LYS A 167 -7.34 -4.43 -9.16
C LYS A 167 -8.56 -3.76 -9.79
N ASP A 168 -9.69 -3.75 -9.12
CA ASP A 168 -10.96 -3.18 -9.60
C ASP A 168 -11.23 -1.78 -9.00
N GLY A 169 -10.34 -1.29 -8.12
CA GLY A 169 -10.45 0.02 -7.48
C GLY A 169 -11.26 0.02 -6.18
N ILE A 170 -11.34 -1.14 -5.52
CA ILE A 170 -12.02 -1.29 -4.23
C ILE A 170 -10.97 -1.31 -3.11
N LEU A 171 -11.11 -0.45 -2.11
CA LEU A 171 -10.31 -0.52 -0.88
C LEU A 171 -10.75 -1.77 -0.09
N VAL A 172 -9.79 -2.67 0.14
CA VAL A 172 -10.04 -3.98 0.74
C VAL A 172 -9.41 -4.16 2.11
N LYS A 173 -8.34 -3.40 2.43
CA LYS A 173 -7.68 -3.44 3.75
C LYS A 173 -7.11 -2.08 4.13
N GLN A 174 -6.95 -1.87 5.45
CA GLN A 174 -6.19 -0.77 6.01
C GLN A 174 -5.22 -1.31 7.08
N TYR A 175 -4.07 -0.65 7.22
CA TYR A 175 -3.01 -1.04 8.15
C TYR A 175 -2.42 0.20 8.81
N ASP A 176 -1.98 0.10 10.04
CA ASP A 176 -1.23 1.19 10.66
C ASP A 176 0.11 1.39 9.94
N GLY A 177 0.31 2.55 9.32
CA GLY A 177 1.54 2.92 8.62
C GLY A 177 2.58 3.54 9.56
N TYR A 178 2.16 3.91 10.77
CA TYR A 178 2.99 4.47 11.83
C TYR A 178 2.62 3.87 13.19
N ALA A 179 3.61 3.55 13.99
CA ALA A 179 3.48 3.19 15.39
C ALA A 179 4.62 3.81 16.19
N LYS A 180 4.44 3.99 17.53
CA LYS A 180 5.51 4.51 18.42
C LYS A 180 6.73 3.60 18.43
N ASP A 181 6.52 2.29 18.46
CA ASP A 181 7.54 1.28 18.17
C ASP A 181 7.44 0.90 16.70
N ALA A 182 8.52 1.13 15.95
CA ALA A 182 8.55 0.83 14.52
C ALA A 182 8.30 -0.67 14.22
N ASN A 183 8.57 -1.56 15.18
CA ASN A 183 8.31 -2.99 15.05
C ASN A 183 6.80 -3.33 15.09
N ASP A 184 5.96 -2.42 15.57
CA ASP A 184 4.50 -2.62 15.63
C ASP A 184 3.81 -2.31 14.29
N VAL A 185 4.52 -1.71 13.31
CA VAL A 185 3.98 -1.53 11.96
C VAL A 185 3.92 -2.90 11.26
N PRO A 186 2.74 -3.33 10.75
CA PRO A 186 2.52 -4.71 10.29
C PRO A 186 3.09 -4.98 8.89
N ILE A 187 4.37 -4.67 8.64
CA ILE A 187 5.01 -4.77 7.32
C ILE A 187 4.89 -6.19 6.74
N ASP A 188 5.13 -7.22 7.54
CA ASP A 188 5.05 -8.61 7.07
C ASP A 188 3.62 -9.02 6.71
N THR A 189 2.63 -8.51 7.44
CA THR A 189 1.21 -8.74 7.12
C THR A 189 0.83 -8.07 5.80
N ILE A 190 1.26 -6.81 5.59
CA ILE A 190 1.01 -6.08 4.33
C ILE A 190 1.59 -6.85 3.14
N VAL A 191 2.83 -7.32 3.26
CA VAL A 191 3.52 -8.08 2.21
C VAL A 191 2.80 -9.41 1.94
N SER A 192 2.43 -10.15 2.99
CA SER A 192 1.73 -11.44 2.87
C SER A 192 0.33 -11.29 2.26
N ASP A 193 -0.41 -10.25 2.67
CA ASP A 193 -1.75 -9.98 2.14
C ASP A 193 -1.70 -9.61 0.65
N LEU A 194 -0.74 -8.77 0.24
CA LEU A 194 -0.58 -8.38 -1.15
C LEU A 194 -0.10 -9.56 -2.01
N GLU A 195 0.85 -10.37 -1.53
CA GLU A 195 1.28 -11.62 -2.18
C GLU A 195 0.09 -12.56 -2.40
N THR A 196 -0.67 -12.84 -1.33
CA THR A 196 -1.85 -13.71 -1.41
C THR A 196 -2.90 -13.17 -2.37
N TYR A 197 -3.15 -11.84 -2.34
CA TYR A 197 -4.09 -11.21 -3.26
C TYR A 197 -3.66 -11.39 -4.73
N ILE A 198 -2.38 -11.15 -5.03
CA ILE A 198 -1.83 -11.28 -6.40
C ILE A 198 -1.92 -12.72 -6.87
N ASP A 199 -1.49 -13.68 -6.06
CA ASP A 199 -1.52 -15.12 -6.41
C ASP A 199 -2.93 -15.64 -6.71
N GLU A 200 -3.97 -15.05 -6.10
CA GLU A 200 -5.36 -15.48 -6.28
C GLU A 200 -6.09 -14.75 -7.42
N ASN A 201 -5.63 -13.55 -7.84
CA ASN A 201 -6.43 -12.66 -8.69
C ASN A 201 -5.74 -12.19 -9.97
N LEU A 202 -4.43 -12.41 -10.12
CA LEU A 202 -3.66 -12.06 -11.32
C LEU A 202 -3.05 -13.28 -11.97
#